data_dbe628e7b693eee8ffdc70b54c91789d
#
_entry.id   dbe628e7b693eee8ffdc70b54c91789d
#
_cell.length_a   1.000
_cell.length_b   1.000
_cell.length_c   1.000
_cell.angle_alpha   90.00
_cell.angle_beta   90.00
_cell.angle_gamma   90.00
#
_symmetry.space_group_name_H-M   'P 1'
#
loop_
_entity.id
_entity.type
_entity.pdbx_description
1 polymer ?
#
loop_
_entity_poly.entity_id
_entity_poly.type
_entity_poly.pdbx_seq_one_letter_code
_entity_poly.pdbx_strand_id
1 'polypeptide(L)'
;MTITVRILQWITGLAGLGALVLGLLDWIANISFINVHMLFGFTVTLALLVLSILMLFIRGMRIWGAVGIVYALIIPVFGLTQATLLVGDFHWLIRTAHLLVGIGALALAGIMAQRYTRLKAQGRIAVQSGSAPVRRPM
;
A
#
# COMPACT_ATOMS: atom_id res chain seq x y z
N MET A 1 -3.32 -11.55 13.14
CA MET A 1 -2.60 -11.21 11.90
C MET A 1 -3.50 -10.97 10.67
N THR A 2 -4.49 -11.81 10.35
CA THR A 2 -5.38 -11.56 9.18
C THR A 2 -6.23 -10.29 9.34
N ILE A 3 -6.74 -10.04 10.55
CA ILE A 3 -7.50 -8.83 10.88
C ILE A 3 -6.60 -7.60 10.75
N THR A 4 -5.39 -7.65 11.29
CA THR A 4 -4.41 -6.56 11.20
C THR A 4 -4.09 -6.17 9.75
N VAL A 5 -3.84 -7.17 8.88
CA VAL A 5 -3.58 -6.94 7.45
C VAL A 5 -4.78 -6.28 6.77
N ARG A 6 -6.01 -6.72 7.07
CA ARG A 6 -7.23 -6.11 6.55
C ARG A 6 -7.42 -4.68 7.03
N ILE A 7 -7.21 -4.42 8.31
CA ILE A 7 -7.32 -3.07 8.87
C ILE A 7 -6.32 -2.14 8.19
N LEU A 8 -5.05 -2.54 8.08
CA LEU A 8 -4.02 -1.74 7.41
C LEU A 8 -4.36 -1.48 5.94
N GLN A 9 -4.90 -2.48 5.23
CA GLN A 9 -5.36 -2.31 3.86
C GLN A 9 -6.49 -1.29 3.76
N TRP A 10 -7.48 -1.34 4.65
CA TRP A 10 -8.58 -0.37 4.66
C TRP A 10 -8.10 1.03 5.03
N ILE A 11 -7.22 1.16 6.01
CA ILE A 11 -6.61 2.46 6.38
C ILE A 11 -5.87 3.03 5.18
N THR A 12 -5.01 2.23 4.53
CA THR A 12 -4.28 2.68 3.34
C THR A 12 -5.23 3.08 2.22
N GLY A 13 -6.28 2.29 1.97
CA GLY A 13 -7.27 2.56 0.93
C GLY A 13 -8.05 3.86 1.17
N LEU A 14 -8.61 4.03 2.37
CA LEU A 14 -9.40 5.21 2.71
C LEU A 14 -8.54 6.48 2.77
N ALA A 15 -7.37 6.41 3.41
CA ALA A 15 -6.45 7.53 3.48
C ALA A 15 -5.91 7.91 2.08
N GLY A 16 -5.61 6.90 1.26
CA GLY A 16 -5.14 7.13 -0.11
C GLY A 16 -6.23 7.73 -1.01
N LEU A 17 -7.48 7.29 -0.87
CA LEU A 17 -8.61 7.90 -1.57
C LEU A 17 -8.81 9.36 -1.14
N GLY A 18 -8.72 9.64 0.16
CA GLY A 18 -8.78 11.01 0.70
C GLY A 18 -7.65 11.89 0.14
N ALA A 19 -6.41 11.39 0.16
CA ALA A 19 -5.28 12.10 -0.43
C ALA A 19 -5.47 12.36 -1.93
N LEU A 20 -5.96 11.37 -2.68
CA LEU A 20 -6.25 11.49 -4.11
C LEU A 20 -7.26 12.59 -4.40
N VAL A 21 -8.40 12.59 -3.70
CA VAL A 21 -9.45 13.60 -3.87
C VAL A 21 -8.92 14.98 -3.57
N LEU A 22 -8.20 15.16 -2.45
CA LEU A 22 -7.64 16.47 -2.08
C LEU A 22 -6.56 16.94 -3.06
N GLY A 23 -5.72 16.03 -3.55
CA GLY A 23 -4.73 16.36 -4.57
C GLY A 23 -5.36 16.78 -5.91
N LEU A 24 -6.45 16.14 -6.32
CA LEU A 24 -7.20 16.52 -7.52
C LEU A 24 -7.94 17.85 -7.33
N LEU A 25 -8.49 18.12 -6.16
CA LEU A 25 -9.11 19.42 -5.85
C LEU A 25 -8.10 20.57 -5.94
N ASP A 26 -6.88 20.36 -5.40
CA ASP A 26 -5.80 21.33 -5.52
C ASP A 26 -5.38 21.53 -6.98
N TRP A 27 -5.25 20.45 -7.75
CA TRP A 27 -4.77 20.51 -9.13
C TRP A 27 -5.82 21.10 -10.09
N ILE A 28 -7.09 20.70 -10.00
CA ILE A 28 -8.14 21.04 -10.98
C ILE A 28 -8.91 22.28 -10.55
N ALA A 29 -9.28 22.36 -9.28
CA ALA A 29 -10.13 23.41 -8.75
C ALA A 29 -9.36 24.56 -8.07
N ASN A 30 -8.04 24.44 -7.91
CA ASN A 30 -7.19 25.36 -7.15
C ASN A 30 -7.66 25.58 -5.70
N ILE A 31 -8.30 24.55 -5.11
CA ILE A 31 -8.75 24.54 -3.72
C ILE A 31 -7.72 23.73 -2.92
N SER A 32 -6.89 24.43 -2.16
CA SER A 32 -5.78 23.80 -1.46
C SER A 32 -6.12 23.44 -0.01
N PHE A 33 -6.06 22.13 0.29
CA PHE A 33 -6.09 21.56 1.64
C PHE A 33 -4.77 20.84 1.92
N ILE A 34 -3.65 21.48 1.62
CA ILE A 34 -2.32 20.84 1.63
C ILE A 34 -2.00 20.14 2.96
N ASN A 35 -2.35 20.73 4.11
CA ASN A 35 -2.10 20.13 5.42
C ASN A 35 -2.87 18.82 5.61
N VAL A 36 -4.13 18.78 5.16
CA VAL A 36 -4.96 17.58 5.26
C VAL A 36 -4.49 16.52 4.26
N HIS A 37 -4.13 16.93 3.04
CA HIS A 37 -3.52 16.05 2.04
C HIS A 37 -2.23 15.41 2.57
N MET A 38 -1.35 16.18 3.18
CA MET A 38 -0.12 15.68 3.81
C MET A 38 -0.41 14.69 4.93
N LEU A 39 -1.41 14.96 5.79
CA LEU A 39 -1.82 14.04 6.85
C LEU A 39 -2.26 12.68 6.28
N PHE A 40 -3.08 12.67 5.24
CA PHE A 40 -3.47 11.45 4.55
C PHE A 40 -2.27 10.75 3.89
N GLY A 41 -1.37 11.49 3.26
CA GLY A 41 -0.13 10.96 2.68
C GLY A 41 0.76 10.27 3.72
N PHE A 42 0.96 10.87 4.87
CA PHE A 42 1.69 10.24 5.98
C PHE A 42 0.98 9.02 6.53
N THR A 43 -0.35 9.03 6.61
CA THR A 43 -1.14 7.87 7.04
C THR A 43 -0.96 6.70 6.06
N VAL A 44 -1.00 6.95 4.75
CA VAL A 44 -0.72 5.94 3.71
C VAL A 44 0.69 5.38 3.87
N THR A 45 1.68 6.26 4.02
CA THR A 45 3.09 5.88 4.21
C THR A 45 3.27 4.98 5.42
N LEU A 46 2.74 5.38 6.57
CA LEU A 46 2.87 4.63 7.82
C LEU A 46 2.16 3.28 7.75
N ALA A 47 0.94 3.24 7.23
CA ALA A 47 0.17 2.01 7.09
C ALA A 47 0.85 1.03 6.11
N LEU A 48 1.37 1.52 4.98
CA LEU A 48 2.13 0.71 4.02
C LEU A 48 3.45 0.21 4.63
N LEU A 49 4.16 1.05 5.39
CA LEU A 49 5.39 0.66 6.06
C LEU A 49 5.15 -0.48 7.07
N VAL A 50 4.15 -0.33 7.94
CA VAL A 50 3.79 -1.36 8.92
C VAL A 50 3.37 -2.66 8.21
N LEU A 51 2.53 -2.56 7.17
CA LEU A 51 2.14 -3.72 6.38
C LEU A 51 3.37 -4.41 5.76
N SER A 52 4.30 -3.65 5.22
CA SER A 52 5.54 -4.15 4.59
C SER A 52 6.46 -4.85 5.59
N ILE A 53 6.63 -4.28 6.78
CA ILE A 53 7.40 -4.90 7.86
C ILE A 53 6.76 -6.25 8.27
N LEU A 54 5.43 -6.31 8.41
CA LEU A 54 4.74 -7.57 8.71
C LEU A 54 4.98 -8.62 7.63
N MET A 55 5.03 -8.21 6.35
CA MET A 55 5.29 -9.13 5.23
C MET A 55 6.72 -9.69 5.22
N LEU A 56 7.72 -9.00 5.77
CA LEU A 56 9.09 -9.51 5.89
C LEU A 56 9.19 -10.79 6.73
N PHE A 57 8.33 -10.93 7.74
CA PHE A 57 8.32 -12.10 8.62
C PHE A 57 7.56 -13.29 8.05
N ILE A 58 6.93 -13.15 6.86
CA ILE A 58 6.13 -14.20 6.23
C ILE A 58 6.92 -14.86 5.10
N ARG A 59 7.11 -16.18 5.18
CA ARG A 59 7.74 -16.95 4.11
C ARG A 59 6.95 -16.78 2.81
N GLY A 60 7.64 -16.45 1.72
CA GLY A 60 7.03 -16.18 0.40
C GLY A 60 6.54 -14.74 0.20
N MET A 61 6.62 -13.87 1.24
CA MET A 61 6.23 -12.46 1.14
C MET A 61 7.39 -11.48 1.38
N ARG A 62 8.59 -11.96 1.70
CA ARG A 62 9.74 -11.13 2.07
C ARG A 62 10.12 -10.10 1.00
N ILE A 63 10.13 -10.51 -0.27
CA ILE A 63 10.44 -9.60 -1.39
C ILE A 63 9.40 -8.47 -1.45
N TRP A 64 8.12 -8.80 -1.30
CA TRP A 64 7.04 -7.81 -1.29
C TRP A 64 7.15 -6.87 -0.08
N GLY A 65 7.56 -7.39 1.08
CA GLY A 65 7.85 -6.58 2.24
C GLY A 65 9.00 -5.59 1.99
N ALA A 66 10.11 -6.05 1.43
CA ALA A 66 11.26 -5.20 1.10
C ALA A 66 10.89 -4.12 0.08
N VAL A 67 10.21 -4.48 -1.01
CA VAL A 67 9.70 -3.54 -2.03
C VAL A 67 8.78 -2.52 -1.39
N GLY A 68 7.87 -2.95 -0.51
CA GLY A 68 6.93 -2.06 0.16
C GLY A 68 7.62 -1.06 1.10
N ILE A 69 8.69 -1.46 1.81
CA ILE A 69 9.49 -0.54 2.64
C ILE A 69 10.14 0.54 1.79
N VAL A 70 10.83 0.14 0.71
CA VAL A 70 11.47 1.10 -0.21
C VAL A 70 10.42 2.06 -0.77
N TYR A 71 9.28 1.54 -1.19
CA TYR A 71 8.19 2.35 -1.73
C TYR A 71 7.62 3.31 -0.69
N ALA A 72 7.41 2.86 0.55
CA ALA A 72 6.92 3.69 1.64
C ALA A 72 7.87 4.86 1.98
N LEU A 73 9.18 4.69 1.79
CA LEU A 73 10.17 5.76 1.96
C LEU A 73 10.18 6.76 0.78
N ILE A 74 9.91 6.29 -0.44
CA ILE A 74 9.84 7.16 -1.62
C ILE A 74 8.65 8.14 -1.54
N ILE A 75 7.49 7.70 -1.02
CA ILE A 75 6.29 8.52 -0.97
C ILE A 75 6.51 9.87 -0.27
N PRO A 76 6.98 9.95 0.99
CA PRO A 76 7.16 11.22 1.68
C PRO A 76 8.29 12.06 1.07
N VAL A 77 9.38 11.42 0.62
CA VAL A 77 10.48 12.14 -0.02
C VAL A 77 9.99 12.84 -1.28
N PHE A 78 9.29 12.10 -2.15
CA PHE A 78 8.77 12.67 -3.38
C PHE A 78 7.66 13.70 -3.11
N GLY A 79 6.76 13.42 -2.17
CA GLY A 79 5.68 14.35 -1.79
C GLY A 79 6.18 15.69 -1.25
N LEU A 80 7.25 15.67 -0.44
CA LEU A 80 7.83 16.89 0.14
C LEU A 80 8.68 17.67 -0.86
N THR A 81 9.32 17.00 -1.82
CA THR A 81 10.23 17.66 -2.78
C THR A 81 9.53 18.08 -4.07
N GLN A 82 8.34 17.56 -4.37
CA GLN A 82 7.65 17.79 -5.64
C GLN A 82 7.46 19.27 -5.98
N ALA A 83 7.22 20.13 -4.99
CA ALA A 83 6.99 21.56 -5.20
C ALA A 83 8.23 22.30 -5.73
N THR A 84 9.43 21.75 -5.51
CA THR A 84 10.70 22.33 -5.92
C THR A 84 11.27 21.71 -7.20
N LEU A 85 10.66 20.59 -7.67
CA LEU A 85 11.11 19.88 -8.85
C LEU A 85 10.42 20.42 -10.11
N LEU A 86 11.19 20.63 -11.18
CA LEU A 86 10.71 21.07 -12.50
C LEU A 86 9.70 22.23 -12.41
N VAL A 87 10.11 23.30 -11.71
CA VAL A 87 9.27 24.50 -11.56
C VAL A 87 9.09 25.17 -12.94
N GLY A 88 7.87 25.62 -13.25
CA GLY A 88 7.51 26.22 -14.53
C GLY A 88 6.65 25.29 -15.40
N ASP A 89 6.78 25.41 -16.72
CA ASP A 89 5.90 24.76 -17.70
C ASP A 89 5.83 23.21 -17.60
N PHE A 90 6.88 22.60 -17.06
CA PHE A 90 6.98 21.16 -16.90
C PHE A 90 6.53 20.64 -15.52
N HIS A 91 6.07 21.50 -14.62
CA HIS A 91 5.66 21.09 -13.28
C HIS A 91 4.48 20.09 -13.27
N TRP A 92 3.66 20.10 -14.29
CA TRP A 92 2.57 19.14 -14.45
C TRP A 92 3.06 17.67 -14.52
N LEU A 93 4.27 17.43 -15.06
CA LEU A 93 4.89 16.09 -15.09
C LEU A 93 5.13 15.57 -13.67
N ILE A 94 5.60 16.45 -12.77
CA ILE A 94 5.86 16.10 -11.38
C ILE A 94 4.54 15.81 -10.64
N ARG A 95 3.51 16.62 -10.87
CA ARG A 95 2.17 16.37 -10.31
C ARG A 95 1.61 15.02 -10.77
N THR A 96 1.74 14.71 -12.07
CA THR A 96 1.33 13.41 -12.64
C THR A 96 2.14 12.27 -12.05
N ALA A 97 3.45 12.41 -11.94
CA ALA A 97 4.32 11.39 -11.34
C ALA A 97 3.95 11.15 -9.86
N HIS A 98 3.68 12.21 -9.10
CA HIS A 98 3.22 12.11 -7.71
C HIS A 98 1.89 11.35 -7.60
N LEU A 99 0.94 11.64 -8.49
CA LEU A 99 -0.33 10.91 -8.57
C LEU A 99 -0.10 9.43 -8.83
N LEU A 100 0.76 9.07 -9.79
CA LEU A 100 1.09 7.68 -10.11
C LEU A 100 1.77 6.96 -8.93
N VAL A 101 2.66 7.64 -8.22
CA VAL A 101 3.28 7.11 -6.99
C VAL A 101 2.21 6.83 -5.92
N GLY A 102 1.25 7.73 -5.73
CA GLY A 102 0.13 7.52 -4.81
C GLY A 102 -0.74 6.31 -5.18
N ILE A 103 -1.14 6.21 -6.46
CA ILE A 103 -1.89 5.05 -6.98
C ILE A 103 -1.08 3.75 -6.82
N GLY A 104 0.21 3.79 -7.11
CA GLY A 104 1.11 2.65 -6.93
C GLY A 104 1.17 2.15 -5.48
N ALA A 105 1.14 3.06 -4.50
CA ALA A 105 1.09 2.70 -3.08
C ALA A 105 -0.18 1.90 -2.73
N LEU A 106 -1.34 2.36 -3.22
CA LEU A 106 -2.62 1.68 -3.01
C LEU A 106 -2.64 0.30 -3.69
N ALA A 107 -2.15 0.23 -4.93
CA ALA A 107 -2.04 -1.03 -5.67
C ALA A 107 -1.11 -2.02 -4.94
N LEU A 108 0.04 -1.57 -4.48
CA LEU A 108 1.01 -2.40 -3.76
C LEU A 108 0.42 -2.95 -2.45
N ALA A 109 -0.23 -2.11 -1.65
CA ALA A 109 -0.91 -2.54 -0.43
C ALA A 109 -2.01 -3.57 -0.72
N GLY A 110 -2.80 -3.37 -1.79
CA GLY A 110 -3.82 -4.30 -2.24
C GLY A 110 -3.25 -5.66 -2.67
N ILE A 111 -2.18 -5.65 -3.48
CA ILE A 111 -1.49 -6.88 -3.93
C ILE A 111 -0.93 -7.66 -2.74
N MET A 112 -0.28 -6.96 -1.80
CA MET A 112 0.29 -7.59 -0.60
C MET A 112 -0.79 -8.26 0.25
N ALA A 113 -1.91 -7.58 0.50
CA ALA A 113 -3.02 -8.12 1.26
C ALA A 113 -3.68 -9.33 0.57
N GLN A 114 -3.89 -9.27 -0.75
CA GLN A 114 -4.44 -10.39 -1.53
C GLN A 114 -3.51 -11.60 -1.54
N ARG A 115 -2.22 -11.41 -1.78
CA ARG A 115 -1.23 -12.50 -1.75
C ARG A 115 -1.17 -13.17 -0.38
N TYR A 116 -1.15 -12.36 0.68
CA TYR A 116 -1.18 -12.88 2.04
C TYR A 116 -2.41 -13.75 2.32
N THR A 117 -3.59 -13.30 1.92
CA THR A 117 -4.84 -14.06 2.13
C THR A 117 -4.86 -15.36 1.31
N ARG A 118 -4.34 -15.35 0.08
CA ARG A 118 -4.21 -16.57 -0.76
C ARG A 118 -3.25 -17.58 -0.15
N LEU A 119 -2.06 -17.17 0.30
CA LEU A 119 -1.09 -18.06 0.95
C LEU A 119 -1.68 -18.71 2.21
N LYS A 120 -2.43 -17.93 2.99
CA LYS A 120 -3.10 -18.46 4.19
C LYS A 120 -4.20 -19.47 3.88
N ALA A 121 -4.97 -19.25 2.81
CA ALA A 121 -6.00 -20.20 2.36
C ALA A 121 -5.36 -21.52 1.89
N GLN A 122 -4.28 -21.46 1.11
CA GLN A 122 -3.54 -22.64 0.65
C GLN A 122 -2.97 -23.46 1.82
N GLY A 123 -2.38 -22.81 2.82
CA GLY A 123 -1.88 -23.48 4.02
C GLY A 123 -2.98 -24.18 4.83
N ARG A 124 -4.18 -23.62 4.92
CA ARG A 124 -5.33 -24.25 5.57
C ARG A 124 -5.80 -25.49 4.83
N ILE A 125 -5.88 -25.45 3.51
CA ILE A 125 -6.30 -26.58 2.67
C ILE A 125 -5.29 -27.72 2.80
N ALA A 126 -3.98 -27.42 2.76
CA ALA A 126 -2.93 -28.42 2.90
C ALA A 126 -2.99 -29.15 4.27
N VAL A 127 -3.25 -28.42 5.37
CA VAL A 127 -3.40 -29.01 6.70
C VAL A 127 -4.64 -29.93 6.77
N GLN A 128 -5.77 -29.53 6.18
CA GLN A 128 -6.98 -30.33 6.16
C GLN A 128 -6.83 -31.60 5.33
N SER A 129 -6.16 -31.55 4.20
CA SER A 129 -5.92 -32.73 3.34
C SER A 129 -4.92 -33.72 3.95
N GLY A 130 -3.94 -33.24 4.73
CA GLY A 130 -2.97 -34.08 5.43
C GLY A 130 -3.52 -34.80 6.66
N SER A 131 -4.64 -34.35 7.21
CA SER A 131 -5.29 -34.94 8.37
C SER A 131 -6.40 -35.97 8.02
N ALA A 132 -6.63 -36.24 6.73
CA ALA A 132 -7.58 -37.27 6.33
C ALA A 132 -7.07 -38.67 6.81
N PRO A 133 -7.85 -39.43 7.59
CA PRO A 133 -7.41 -40.72 8.06
C PRO A 133 -7.21 -41.66 6.87
N VAL A 134 -6.01 -42.24 6.79
CA VAL A 134 -5.69 -43.30 5.82
C VAL A 134 -6.67 -44.48 6.15
N ARG A 135 -7.70 -44.66 5.32
CA ARG A 135 -8.50 -45.88 5.37
C ARG A 135 -7.58 -47.05 5.05
N ARG A 136 -7.20 -47.82 6.08
CA ARG A 136 -6.56 -49.12 5.87
C ARG A 136 -7.60 -50.04 5.19
N PRO A 137 -7.31 -50.62 4.03
CA PRO A 137 -8.14 -51.69 3.48
C PRO A 137 -8.09 -52.90 4.43
N MET A 138 -9.25 -53.41 4.79
CA MET A 138 -9.36 -54.68 5.48
C MET A 138 -9.04 -55.82 4.54
#